data_13fd203c8bdb01330af54f0ba53e8635
#
_entry.id   13fd203c8bdb01330af54f0ba53e8635
#
_cell.length_a   1.000
_cell.length_b   1.000
_cell.length_c   1.000
_cell.angle_alpha   90.00
_cell.angle_beta   90.00
_cell.angle_gamma   90.00
#
_symmetry.space_group_name_H-M   'P 1'
#
loop_
_entity.id
_entity.type
_entity.pdbx_description
1 polymer ?
#
loop_
_entity_poly.entity_id
_entity_poly.type
_entity_poly.pdbx_seq_one_letter_code
_entity_poly.pdbx_strand_id
1 'polypeptide(L)'
;LKFSEWYYGPQKRLLISPSLKIFPKKKFMDKGVITFGFQKINESRIKRKFNSLNRSHQIEDLKVLSLNGDFDTSFNNGHTVSYGVETTYNQNYSKAYDRVLEVDGNDVVGVSKKFAIPTRYPSDGSSYASFASYVNWSWNMSEFFTFNVGTRLTFTKLNASWNDVISVNPQLSKVNLNSEALTTTVSMKLRPSNKIQINTVLSSGFRNPNIDDIG
;
A
#
# COMPACT_ATOMS: atom_id res chain seq x y z
N LEU A 1 13.55 -19.32 22.77
CA LEU A 1 12.64 -18.15 22.72
C LEU A 1 13.41 -16.87 23.06
N LYS A 2 13.21 -15.79 22.27
CA LYS A 2 13.90 -14.50 22.46
C LYS A 2 13.12 -13.54 23.37
N PHE A 3 11.79 -13.67 23.38
CA PHE A 3 10.87 -12.78 24.07
C PHE A 3 10.02 -13.51 25.08
N SER A 4 9.80 -12.92 26.26
CA SER A 4 8.80 -13.33 27.25
C SER A 4 7.41 -12.82 26.88
N GLU A 5 7.34 -11.67 26.21
CA GLU A 5 6.12 -11.10 25.68
C GLU A 5 6.37 -10.62 24.25
N TRP A 6 5.55 -11.05 23.31
CA TRP A 6 5.52 -10.55 21.97
C TRP A 6 4.12 -10.72 21.39
N TYR A 7 3.41 -9.62 21.22
CA TYR A 7 2.05 -9.62 20.69
C TYR A 7 1.71 -8.29 20.04
N TYR A 8 0.75 -8.34 19.13
CA TYR A 8 0.09 -7.14 18.64
C TYR A 8 -0.90 -6.67 19.69
N GLY A 9 -0.87 -5.37 20.00
CA GLY A 9 -1.89 -4.73 20.85
C GLY A 9 -3.21 -4.57 20.09
N PRO A 10 -4.16 -3.81 20.64
CA PRO A 10 -5.42 -3.56 19.96
C PRO A 10 -5.19 -2.95 18.57
N GLN A 11 -5.75 -3.59 17.55
CA GLN A 11 -5.78 -3.07 16.19
C GLN A 11 -7.16 -2.45 15.96
N LYS A 12 -7.17 -1.20 15.49
CA LYS A 12 -8.39 -0.48 15.13
C LYS A 12 -8.31 -0.09 13.66
N ARG A 13 -9.36 -0.40 12.92
CA ARG A 13 -9.46 -0.01 11.51
C ARG A 13 -10.83 0.57 11.22
N LEU A 14 -10.86 1.75 10.62
CA LEU A 14 -12.02 2.33 9.98
C LEU A 14 -11.76 2.30 8.46
N LEU A 15 -12.73 1.80 7.70
CA LEU A 15 -12.72 1.82 6.24
C LEU A 15 -14.05 2.39 5.75
N ILE A 16 -13.97 3.41 4.90
CA ILE A 16 -15.10 3.98 4.16
C ILE A 16 -14.73 3.91 2.69
N SER A 17 -15.55 3.21 1.88
CA SER A 17 -15.24 3.00 0.46
C SER A 17 -16.52 3.03 -0.41
N PRO A 18 -17.11 4.21 -0.62
CA PRO A 18 -18.22 4.37 -1.55
C PRO A 18 -17.73 4.23 -3.00
N SER A 19 -18.57 3.68 -3.85
CA SER A 19 -18.34 3.63 -5.29
C SER A 19 -19.58 4.11 -6.05
N LEU A 20 -19.34 4.85 -7.13
CA LEU A 20 -20.35 5.33 -8.07
C LEU A 20 -20.16 4.58 -9.39
N LYS A 21 -21.20 3.93 -9.87
CA LYS A 21 -21.26 3.31 -11.20
C LYS A 21 -22.08 4.17 -12.14
N ILE A 22 -21.54 4.46 -13.32
CA ILE A 22 -22.17 5.28 -14.33
C ILE A 22 -22.21 4.52 -15.68
N PHE A 23 -23.29 4.69 -16.43
CA PHE A 23 -23.54 4.00 -17.69
C PHE A 23 -24.04 5.01 -18.75
N PRO A 24 -23.19 5.94 -19.21
CA PRO A 24 -23.63 7.06 -20.05
C PRO A 24 -23.91 6.66 -21.51
N LYS A 25 -23.47 5.47 -21.95
CA LYS A 25 -23.59 4.99 -23.35
C LYS A 25 -23.09 6.02 -24.38
N LYS A 26 -21.95 6.64 -24.09
CA LYS A 26 -21.26 7.59 -24.96
C LYS A 26 -20.21 6.86 -25.79
N LYS A 27 -19.83 7.40 -26.95
CA LYS A 27 -18.80 6.80 -27.83
C LYS A 27 -17.46 6.51 -27.15
N PHE A 28 -17.15 7.23 -26.09
CA PHE A 28 -15.89 7.07 -25.34
C PHE A 28 -16.06 6.35 -24.00
N MET A 29 -17.29 6.05 -23.56
CA MET A 29 -17.54 5.40 -22.27
C MET A 29 -18.90 4.71 -22.25
N ASP A 30 -18.89 3.41 -22.12
CA ASP A 30 -20.09 2.59 -21.90
C ASP A 30 -20.38 2.43 -20.42
N LYS A 31 -19.31 2.30 -19.64
CA LYS A 31 -19.36 2.10 -18.19
C LYS A 31 -18.21 2.83 -17.52
N GLY A 32 -18.49 3.43 -16.38
CA GLY A 32 -17.48 4.00 -15.49
C GLY A 32 -17.74 3.57 -14.04
N VAL A 33 -16.67 3.42 -13.29
CA VAL A 33 -16.72 3.19 -11.84
C VAL A 33 -15.75 4.16 -11.19
N ILE A 34 -16.26 4.98 -10.27
CA ILE A 34 -15.43 5.89 -9.47
C ILE A 34 -15.51 5.39 -8.03
N THR A 35 -14.38 5.10 -7.45
CA THR A 35 -14.28 4.60 -6.07
C THR A 35 -13.42 5.55 -5.25
N PHE A 36 -13.99 6.05 -4.16
CA PHE A 36 -13.25 6.77 -3.11
C PHE A 36 -12.94 5.81 -1.97
N GLY A 37 -11.75 5.90 -1.39
CA GLY A 37 -11.35 5.13 -0.23
C GLY A 37 -10.77 6.01 0.87
N PHE A 38 -11.24 5.84 2.09
CA PHE A 38 -10.63 6.37 3.29
C PHE A 38 -10.39 5.25 4.28
N GLN A 39 -9.15 5.13 4.78
CA GLN A 39 -8.81 4.20 5.84
C GLN A 39 -8.07 4.93 6.96
N LYS A 40 -8.41 4.58 8.18
CA LYS A 40 -7.61 4.90 9.36
C LYS A 40 -7.29 3.60 10.09
N ILE A 41 -5.99 3.35 10.28
CA ILE A 41 -5.49 2.15 10.93
C ILE A 41 -4.63 2.59 12.12
N ASN A 42 -4.90 2.05 13.29
CA ASN A 42 -4.05 2.17 14.46
C ASN A 42 -3.60 0.78 14.88
N GLU A 43 -2.31 0.56 14.94
CA GLU A 43 -1.70 -0.70 15.32
C GLU A 43 -0.67 -0.47 16.41
N SER A 44 -0.55 -1.40 17.33
CA SER A 44 0.53 -1.41 18.31
C SER A 44 1.20 -2.77 18.38
N ARG A 45 2.51 -2.76 18.66
CA ARG A 45 3.33 -3.95 18.91
C ARG A 45 3.95 -3.82 20.27
N ILE A 46 3.80 -4.87 21.07
CA ILE A 46 4.30 -4.93 22.44
C ILE A 46 5.27 -6.11 22.54
N LYS A 47 6.45 -5.84 23.09
CA LYS A 47 7.48 -6.86 23.26
C LYS A 47 8.27 -6.63 24.54
N ARG A 48 8.64 -7.73 25.20
CA ARG A 48 9.56 -7.77 26.34
C ARG A 48 10.49 -8.97 26.20
N LYS A 49 11.78 -8.76 26.37
CA LYS A 49 12.76 -9.86 26.39
C LYS A 49 12.69 -10.59 27.73
N PHE A 50 13.13 -11.85 27.74
CA PHE A 50 13.38 -12.56 28.99
C PHE A 50 14.39 -11.78 29.85
N ASN A 51 14.21 -11.82 31.15
CA ASN A 51 15.05 -11.15 32.15
C ASN A 51 15.14 -9.61 31.97
N SER A 52 14.17 -9.01 31.26
CA SER A 52 14.10 -7.56 31.10
C SER A 52 12.84 -7.03 31.76
N LEU A 53 12.97 -5.92 32.49
CA LEU A 53 11.83 -5.16 33.02
C LEU A 53 11.28 -4.18 32.00
N ASN A 54 11.98 -3.94 30.87
CA ASN A 54 11.56 -3.01 29.84
C ASN A 54 10.56 -3.68 28.89
N ARG A 55 9.33 -3.16 28.86
CA ARG A 55 8.27 -3.54 27.93
C ARG A 55 8.16 -2.44 26.87
N SER A 56 8.57 -2.76 25.64
CA SER A 56 8.56 -1.83 24.51
C SER A 56 7.18 -1.79 23.87
N HIS A 57 6.72 -0.59 23.57
CA HIS A 57 5.50 -0.30 22.84
C HIS A 57 5.85 0.46 21.57
N GLN A 58 5.45 -0.04 20.41
CA GLN A 58 5.55 0.63 19.11
C GLN A 58 4.13 0.84 18.60
N ILE A 59 3.78 2.06 18.24
CA ILE A 59 2.43 2.46 17.86
C ILE A 59 2.49 3.15 16.51
N GLU A 60 1.67 2.67 15.57
CA GLU A 60 1.55 3.20 14.22
C GLU A 60 0.14 3.75 14.01
N ASP A 61 0.04 4.95 13.48
CA ASP A 61 -1.22 5.60 13.08
C ASP A 61 -1.13 5.93 11.60
N LEU A 62 -1.82 5.13 10.78
CA LEU A 62 -1.82 5.23 9.33
C LEU A 62 -3.17 5.75 8.84
N LYS A 63 -3.12 6.77 7.99
CA LYS A 63 -4.26 7.27 7.21
C LYS A 63 -3.99 7.04 5.73
N VAL A 64 -5.00 6.55 5.03
CA VAL A 64 -4.96 6.31 3.59
C VAL A 64 -6.15 6.98 2.93
N LEU A 65 -5.89 7.77 1.91
CA LEU A 65 -6.88 8.30 0.99
C LEU A 65 -6.61 7.71 -0.39
N SER A 66 -7.66 7.27 -1.08
CA SER A 66 -7.56 6.83 -2.48
C SER A 66 -8.74 7.30 -3.31
N LEU A 67 -8.49 7.54 -4.58
CA LEU A 67 -9.51 7.81 -5.59
C LEU A 67 -9.13 7.07 -6.85
N ASN A 68 -10.04 6.21 -7.33
CA ASN A 68 -9.88 5.42 -8.54
C ASN A 68 -11.03 5.73 -9.49
N GLY A 69 -10.72 5.87 -10.76
CA GLY A 69 -11.69 5.98 -11.83
C GLY A 69 -11.35 4.98 -12.94
N ASP A 70 -12.24 4.03 -13.17
CA ASP A 70 -12.10 2.96 -14.15
C ASP A 70 -13.21 3.07 -15.18
N PHE A 71 -12.87 3.08 -16.45
CA PHE A 71 -13.79 3.31 -17.56
C PHE A 71 -13.60 2.26 -18.64
N ASP A 72 -14.72 1.80 -19.20
CA ASP A 72 -14.74 0.83 -20.28
C ASP A 72 -15.51 1.38 -21.47
N THR A 73 -15.01 1.08 -22.66
CA THR A 73 -15.65 1.37 -23.93
C THR A 73 -15.49 0.16 -24.85
N SER A 74 -16.59 -0.29 -25.41
CA SER A 74 -16.63 -1.35 -26.39
C SER A 74 -16.92 -0.76 -27.78
N PHE A 75 -16.15 -1.20 -28.75
CA PHE A 75 -16.29 -0.83 -30.15
C PHE A 75 -16.78 -2.04 -30.96
N ASN A 76 -17.24 -1.78 -32.17
CA ASN A 76 -17.58 -2.85 -33.11
C ASN A 76 -16.33 -3.73 -33.39
N ASN A 77 -16.57 -4.93 -33.91
CA ASN A 77 -15.53 -5.88 -34.30
C ASN A 77 -14.69 -6.43 -33.13
N GLY A 78 -15.24 -6.51 -31.92
CA GLY A 78 -14.62 -7.17 -30.78
C GLY A 78 -13.52 -6.38 -30.07
N HIS A 79 -13.42 -5.08 -30.32
CA HIS A 79 -12.48 -4.22 -29.60
C HIS A 79 -13.09 -3.68 -28.31
N THR A 80 -12.30 -3.69 -27.23
CA THR A 80 -12.64 -3.05 -25.96
C THR A 80 -11.43 -2.25 -25.47
N VAL A 81 -11.67 -1.05 -24.97
CA VAL A 81 -10.65 -0.22 -24.32
C VAL A 81 -11.09 0.03 -22.89
N SER A 82 -10.26 -0.38 -21.94
CA SER A 82 -10.38 -0.05 -20.53
C SER A 82 -9.29 0.96 -20.17
N TYR A 83 -9.65 2.04 -19.52
CA TYR A 83 -8.70 3.09 -19.14
C TYR A 83 -9.09 3.68 -17.79
N GLY A 84 -8.13 4.24 -17.11
CA GLY A 84 -8.41 4.81 -15.80
C GLY A 84 -7.28 5.61 -15.20
N VAL A 85 -7.62 6.15 -14.04
CA VAL A 85 -6.70 6.88 -13.17
C VAL A 85 -6.82 6.38 -11.76
N GLU A 86 -5.70 6.37 -11.05
CA GLU A 86 -5.61 5.95 -9.66
C GLU A 86 -4.75 6.93 -8.90
N THR A 87 -5.20 7.38 -7.74
CA THR A 87 -4.38 8.17 -6.84
C THR A 87 -4.51 7.65 -5.41
N THR A 88 -3.40 7.61 -4.71
CA THR A 88 -3.34 7.19 -3.31
C THR A 88 -2.43 8.13 -2.53
N TYR A 89 -2.86 8.50 -1.33
CA TYR A 89 -2.07 9.25 -0.38
C TYR A 89 -2.10 8.56 0.98
N ASN A 90 -0.92 8.18 1.45
CA ASN A 90 -0.72 7.54 2.75
C ASN A 90 0.05 8.49 3.66
N GLN A 91 -0.37 8.58 4.91
CA GLN A 91 0.33 9.32 5.96
C GLN A 91 0.48 8.42 7.17
N ASN A 92 1.72 8.24 7.64
CA ASN A 92 2.03 7.41 8.80
C ASN A 92 2.75 8.24 9.87
N TYR A 93 2.29 8.06 11.12
CA TYR A 93 2.94 8.58 12.32
C TYR A 93 3.31 7.42 13.22
N SER A 94 4.56 7.40 13.65
CA SER A 94 5.11 6.35 14.51
C SER A 94 5.49 6.91 15.86
N LYS A 95 5.21 6.16 16.92
CA LYS A 95 5.62 6.47 18.29
C LYS A 95 6.12 5.21 18.96
N ALA A 96 7.19 5.35 19.75
CA ALA A 96 7.69 4.24 20.53
C ALA A 96 8.14 4.68 21.92
N TYR A 97 7.91 3.81 22.90
CA TYR A 97 8.34 4.02 24.27
C TYR A 97 8.50 2.69 24.99
N ASP A 98 9.39 2.67 25.96
CA ASP A 98 9.51 1.61 26.94
C ASP A 98 8.77 1.99 28.23
N ARG A 99 8.17 0.97 28.86
CA ARG A 99 7.70 1.00 30.24
C ARG A 99 8.60 0.10 31.07
N VAL A 100 9.18 0.64 32.12
CA VAL A 100 9.91 -0.15 33.12
C VAL A 100 8.88 -0.72 34.07
N LEU A 101 8.77 -2.04 34.12
CA LEU A 101 7.80 -2.77 34.93
C LEU A 101 8.30 -2.84 36.36
N GLU A 102 7.36 -2.73 37.31
CA GLU A 102 7.53 -3.13 38.69
C GLU A 102 7.00 -4.54 38.86
N VAL A 103 7.80 -5.42 39.44
CA VAL A 103 7.44 -6.83 39.62
C VAL A 103 7.54 -7.21 41.09
N ASP A 104 6.60 -8.03 41.54
CA ASP A 104 6.65 -8.71 42.84
C ASP A 104 6.64 -10.23 42.55
N GLY A 105 7.78 -10.88 42.80
CA GLY A 105 8.00 -12.24 42.32
C GLY A 105 7.93 -12.34 40.81
N ASN A 106 6.93 -13.07 40.30
CA ASN A 106 6.67 -13.23 38.86
C ASN A 106 5.58 -12.32 38.32
N ASP A 107 4.90 -11.57 39.18
CA ASP A 107 3.74 -10.75 38.81
C ASP A 107 4.14 -9.30 38.52
N VAL A 108 3.55 -8.73 37.48
CA VAL A 108 3.70 -7.30 37.16
C VAL A 108 2.69 -6.51 37.98
N VAL A 109 3.19 -5.74 38.95
CA VAL A 109 2.39 -4.97 39.91
C VAL A 109 2.26 -3.50 39.51
N GLY A 110 3.16 -2.98 38.64
CA GLY A 110 3.14 -1.58 38.26
C GLY A 110 4.10 -1.20 37.13
N VAL A 111 4.20 0.09 36.92
CA VAL A 111 5.15 0.72 35.97
C VAL A 111 5.84 1.88 36.70
N SER A 112 7.15 1.76 36.90
CA SER A 112 7.96 2.78 37.58
C SER A 112 8.32 3.96 36.68
N LYS A 113 8.58 3.68 35.40
CA LYS A 113 9.10 4.69 34.46
C LYS A 113 8.59 4.45 33.03
N LYS A 114 8.42 5.56 32.30
CA LYS A 114 8.17 5.53 30.84
C LYS A 114 9.16 6.48 30.17
N PHE A 115 9.81 6.04 29.06
CA PHE A 115 10.72 6.86 28.29
C PHE A 115 10.62 6.52 26.79
N ALA A 116 10.94 7.50 25.96
CA ALA A 116 10.94 7.34 24.51
C ALA A 116 12.08 6.41 24.06
N ILE A 117 11.80 5.62 23.06
CA ILE A 117 12.79 4.78 22.36
C ILE A 117 12.65 5.01 20.85
N PRO A 118 13.63 4.58 20.02
CA PRO A 118 13.53 4.69 18.58
C PRO A 118 12.25 4.08 18.03
N THR A 119 11.62 4.81 17.13
CA THR A 119 10.43 4.35 16.42
C THR A 119 10.81 3.34 15.33
N ARG A 120 9.85 2.57 14.87
CA ARG A 120 10.02 1.65 13.75
C ARG A 120 10.02 2.39 12.40
N TYR A 121 9.17 3.39 12.29
CA TYR A 121 9.01 4.25 11.12
C TYR A 121 9.38 5.69 11.47
N PRO A 122 9.50 6.59 10.49
CA PRO A 122 9.92 7.97 10.73
C PRO A 122 9.13 8.66 11.86
N SER A 123 9.85 9.12 12.90
CA SER A 123 9.28 9.66 14.13
C SER A 123 8.58 11.01 13.95
N ASP A 124 9.01 11.80 12.95
CA ASP A 124 8.41 13.09 12.58
C ASP A 124 7.38 12.94 11.44
N GLY A 125 7.00 11.68 11.15
CA GLY A 125 6.02 11.34 10.16
C GLY A 125 6.59 11.02 8.80
N SER A 126 5.75 10.35 8.02
CA SER A 126 6.06 10.00 6.64
C SER A 126 4.81 10.05 5.79
N SER A 127 4.98 10.30 4.51
CA SER A 127 3.91 10.26 3.53
C SER A 127 4.35 9.58 2.25
N TYR A 128 3.43 8.86 1.64
CA TYR A 128 3.59 8.26 0.34
C TYR A 128 2.41 8.65 -0.54
N ALA A 129 2.70 9.30 -1.65
CA ALA A 129 1.72 9.66 -2.66
C ALA A 129 2.00 8.88 -3.94
N SER A 130 0.97 8.37 -4.57
CA SER A 130 1.06 7.82 -5.91
C SER A 130 -0.06 8.32 -6.81
N PHE A 131 0.28 8.53 -8.06
CA PHE A 131 -0.66 8.79 -9.14
C PHE A 131 -0.32 7.86 -10.30
N ALA A 132 -1.34 7.24 -10.87
CA ALA A 132 -1.16 6.42 -12.06
C ALA A 132 -2.29 6.64 -13.06
N SER A 133 -1.97 6.49 -14.33
CA SER A 133 -2.94 6.37 -15.41
C SER A 133 -2.63 5.12 -16.22
N TYR A 134 -3.65 4.52 -16.78
CA TYR A 134 -3.49 3.32 -17.59
C TYR A 134 -4.49 3.28 -18.74
N VAL A 135 -4.11 2.54 -19.76
CA VAL A 135 -4.97 2.13 -20.85
C VAL A 135 -4.68 0.68 -21.19
N ASN A 136 -5.74 -0.09 -21.40
CA ASN A 136 -5.67 -1.47 -21.83
C ASN A 136 -6.61 -1.65 -23.04
N TRP A 137 -6.07 -2.14 -24.14
CA TRP A 137 -6.83 -2.47 -25.35
C TRP A 137 -6.92 -3.98 -25.47
N SER A 138 -8.13 -4.49 -25.65
CA SER A 138 -8.45 -5.88 -25.87
C SER A 138 -9.11 -6.05 -27.22
N TRP A 139 -8.68 -7.04 -27.98
CA TRP A 139 -9.24 -7.40 -29.26
C TRP A 139 -9.61 -8.88 -29.31
N ASN A 140 -10.91 -9.16 -29.32
CA ASN A 140 -11.47 -10.49 -29.55
C ASN A 140 -11.55 -10.71 -31.06
N MET A 141 -10.47 -11.21 -31.66
CA MET A 141 -10.38 -11.47 -33.12
C MET A 141 -11.33 -12.59 -33.56
N SER A 142 -11.54 -13.58 -32.67
CA SER A 142 -12.46 -14.70 -32.89
C SER A 142 -12.82 -15.34 -31.54
N GLU A 143 -13.68 -16.34 -31.56
CA GLU A 143 -13.99 -17.18 -30.39
C GLU A 143 -12.75 -17.93 -29.86
N PHE A 144 -11.74 -18.12 -30.72
CA PHE A 144 -10.53 -18.88 -30.42
C PHE A 144 -9.36 -17.99 -30.03
N PHE A 145 -9.36 -16.70 -30.37
CA PHE A 145 -8.22 -15.84 -30.18
C PHE A 145 -8.57 -14.45 -29.62
N THR A 146 -7.94 -14.10 -28.51
CA THR A 146 -7.99 -12.75 -27.92
C THR A 146 -6.57 -12.22 -27.74
N PHE A 147 -6.36 -10.96 -28.10
CA PHE A 147 -5.13 -10.23 -27.92
C PHE A 147 -5.35 -9.02 -27.01
N ASN A 148 -4.40 -8.75 -26.08
CA ASN A 148 -4.49 -7.60 -25.20
C ASN A 148 -3.13 -6.89 -25.14
N VAL A 149 -3.18 -5.56 -25.10
CA VAL A 149 -2.04 -4.69 -24.81
C VAL A 149 -2.46 -3.67 -23.79
N GLY A 150 -1.68 -3.54 -22.73
CA GLY A 150 -1.89 -2.56 -21.69
C GLY A 150 -0.63 -1.78 -21.38
N THR A 151 -0.79 -0.52 -21.01
CA THR A 151 0.29 0.33 -20.51
C THR A 151 -0.19 1.13 -19.30
N ARG A 152 0.72 1.34 -18.35
CA ARG A 152 0.48 2.10 -17.13
C ARG A 152 1.66 3.02 -16.86
N LEU A 153 1.37 4.29 -16.67
CA LEU A 153 2.32 5.30 -16.20
C LEU A 153 2.04 5.57 -14.72
N THR A 154 3.08 5.51 -13.90
CA THR A 154 2.96 5.69 -12.44
C THR A 154 4.00 6.71 -11.97
N PHE A 155 3.55 7.65 -11.15
CA PHE A 155 4.39 8.61 -10.43
C PHE A 155 4.23 8.38 -8.94
N THR A 156 5.33 8.40 -8.21
CA THR A 156 5.31 8.24 -6.75
C THR A 156 6.19 9.27 -6.09
N LYS A 157 5.79 9.65 -4.88
CA LYS A 157 6.55 10.54 -4.00
C LYS A 157 6.52 10.00 -2.59
N LEU A 158 7.69 9.77 -2.01
CA LEU A 158 7.89 9.36 -0.64
C LEU A 158 8.62 10.46 0.12
N ASN A 159 8.04 10.91 1.23
CA ASN A 159 8.68 11.82 2.16
C ASN A 159 8.71 11.17 3.54
N ALA A 160 9.82 11.33 4.24
CA ALA A 160 10.00 10.83 5.59
C ALA A 160 10.93 11.75 6.38
N SER A 161 10.66 11.94 7.67
CA SER A 161 11.54 12.68 8.56
C SER A 161 11.62 12.05 9.95
N TRP A 162 12.79 12.19 10.57
CA TRP A 162 13.10 11.67 11.89
C TRP A 162 13.54 12.82 12.80
N ASN A 163 13.00 12.88 14.00
CA ASN A 163 13.37 13.82 15.05
C ASN A 163 13.76 13.11 16.35
N ASP A 164 13.76 11.78 16.37
CA ASP A 164 14.17 11.02 17.53
C ASP A 164 15.69 11.13 17.70
N VAL A 165 16.10 11.25 18.96
CA VAL A 165 17.45 11.59 19.44
C VAL A 165 18.55 10.61 18.99
N ILE A 166 18.16 9.52 18.32
CA ILE A 166 19.03 8.43 17.92
C ILE A 166 19.13 8.33 16.40
N SER A 167 18.99 9.43 15.70
CA SER A 167 19.44 9.45 14.31
C SER A 167 20.96 9.31 14.29
N VAL A 168 21.39 8.08 14.12
CA VAL A 168 22.80 7.69 14.03
C VAL A 168 23.50 8.42 12.86
N ASN A 169 22.72 9.03 11.97
CA ASN A 169 23.21 9.80 10.85
C ASN A 169 22.32 11.03 10.60
N PRO A 170 22.79 12.26 10.93
CA PRO A 170 22.04 13.49 10.67
C PRO A 170 21.70 13.72 9.18
N GLN A 171 22.43 13.10 8.27
CA GLN A 171 22.16 13.18 6.83
C GLN A 171 20.89 12.41 6.42
N LEU A 172 20.43 11.46 7.23
CA LEU A 172 19.20 10.71 7.02
C LEU A 172 17.99 11.28 7.76
N SER A 173 18.12 12.47 8.38
CA SER A 173 17.01 13.10 9.11
C SER A 173 15.80 13.39 8.22
N LYS A 174 16.00 13.54 6.92
CA LYS A 174 14.93 13.73 5.93
C LYS A 174 15.23 12.95 4.65
N VAL A 175 14.22 12.25 4.16
CA VAL A 175 14.26 11.55 2.87
C VAL A 175 13.12 12.04 2.00
N ASN A 176 13.44 12.34 0.74
CA ASN A 176 12.46 12.71 -0.28
C ASN A 176 12.83 11.94 -1.56
N LEU A 177 11.98 11.00 -1.94
CA LEU A 177 12.17 10.17 -3.12
C LEU A 177 11.01 10.41 -4.08
N ASN A 178 11.34 10.69 -5.34
CA ASN A 178 10.40 10.73 -6.45
C ASN A 178 10.78 9.62 -7.42
N SER A 179 9.78 8.94 -7.94
CA SER A 179 9.98 7.87 -8.92
C SER A 179 8.87 7.89 -9.95
N GLU A 180 9.23 7.57 -11.17
CA GLU A 180 8.30 7.38 -12.28
C GLU A 180 8.58 6.04 -12.96
N ALA A 181 7.54 5.41 -13.46
CA ALA A 181 7.66 4.14 -14.14
C ALA A 181 6.59 3.98 -15.21
N LEU A 182 7.02 3.51 -16.37
CA LEU A 182 6.15 3.04 -17.44
C LEU A 182 6.20 1.51 -17.45
N THR A 183 5.05 0.87 -17.33
CA THR A 183 4.93 -0.58 -17.44
C THR A 183 4.00 -0.95 -18.59
N THR A 184 4.33 -2.04 -19.27
CA THR A 184 3.58 -2.53 -20.41
C THR A 184 3.33 -4.02 -20.25
N THR A 185 2.13 -4.46 -20.66
CA THR A 185 1.73 -5.87 -20.69
C THR A 185 1.21 -6.19 -22.08
N VAL A 186 1.65 -7.32 -22.63
CA VAL A 186 1.10 -7.92 -23.84
C VAL A 186 0.65 -9.32 -23.49
N SER A 187 -0.57 -9.67 -23.87
CA SER A 187 -1.07 -11.02 -23.64
C SER A 187 -1.90 -11.53 -24.80
N MET A 188 -1.89 -12.84 -24.96
CA MET A 188 -2.75 -13.54 -25.90
C MET A 188 -3.40 -14.73 -25.23
N LYS A 189 -4.62 -15.00 -25.62
CA LYS A 189 -5.40 -16.17 -25.26
C LYS A 189 -5.76 -16.92 -26.54
N LEU A 190 -5.37 -18.18 -26.62
CA LEU A 190 -5.68 -19.09 -27.71
C LEU A 190 -6.51 -20.27 -27.20
N ARG A 191 -7.60 -20.56 -27.86
CA ARG A 191 -8.47 -21.73 -27.60
C ARG A 191 -8.52 -22.64 -28.81
N PRO A 192 -7.54 -23.56 -28.98
CA PRO A 192 -7.54 -24.48 -30.13
C PRO A 192 -8.71 -25.41 -30.15
N SER A 193 -9.32 -25.66 -28.99
CA SER A 193 -10.55 -26.47 -28.85
C SER A 193 -11.29 -26.06 -27.57
N ASN A 194 -12.53 -26.57 -27.40
CA ASN A 194 -13.33 -26.34 -26.18
C ASN A 194 -12.71 -26.95 -24.91
N LYS A 195 -11.68 -27.80 -25.05
CA LYS A 195 -11.01 -28.46 -23.92
C LYS A 195 -9.63 -27.83 -23.59
N ILE A 196 -9.09 -27.01 -24.47
CA ILE A 196 -7.72 -26.47 -24.32
C ILE A 196 -7.77 -24.96 -24.45
N GLN A 197 -7.17 -24.28 -23.46
CA GLN A 197 -6.91 -22.84 -23.51
C GLN A 197 -5.45 -22.59 -23.15
N ILE A 198 -4.76 -21.82 -23.97
CA ILE A 198 -3.38 -21.38 -23.78
C ILE A 198 -3.40 -19.88 -23.54
N ASN A 199 -2.82 -19.44 -22.42
CA ASN A 199 -2.65 -18.02 -22.10
C ASN A 199 -1.16 -17.71 -22.05
N THR A 200 -0.74 -16.70 -22.78
CA THR A 200 0.65 -16.19 -22.74
C THR A 200 0.62 -14.73 -22.31
N VAL A 201 1.48 -14.37 -21.37
CA VAL A 201 1.59 -13.00 -20.85
C VAL A 201 3.06 -12.62 -20.80
N LEU A 202 3.39 -11.47 -21.37
CA LEU A 202 4.67 -10.80 -21.24
C LEU A 202 4.42 -9.43 -20.62
N SER A 203 5.06 -9.13 -19.50
CA SER A 203 4.88 -7.85 -18.80
C SER A 203 6.21 -7.33 -18.24
N SER A 204 6.36 -6.01 -18.25
CA SER A 204 7.37 -5.32 -17.47
C SER A 204 6.82 -5.00 -16.06
N GLY A 205 7.71 -4.89 -15.11
CA GLY A 205 7.39 -4.49 -13.74
C GLY A 205 8.46 -3.57 -13.17
N PHE A 206 8.10 -2.84 -12.12
CA PHE A 206 9.04 -2.02 -11.36
C PHE A 206 8.75 -2.17 -9.86
N ARG A 207 9.73 -1.83 -9.04
CA ARG A 207 9.59 -1.75 -7.59
C ARG A 207 9.97 -0.36 -7.14
N ASN A 208 9.06 0.32 -6.46
CA ASN A 208 9.37 1.55 -5.74
C ASN A 208 9.84 1.22 -4.31
N PRO A 209 10.80 1.99 -3.78
CA PRO A 209 11.08 1.98 -2.35
C PRO A 209 9.82 2.33 -1.56
N ASN A 210 9.61 1.64 -0.47
CA ASN A 210 8.58 1.95 0.51
C ASN A 210 9.23 2.47 1.81
N ILE A 211 8.41 2.74 2.82
CA ILE A 211 8.89 3.28 4.10
C ILE A 211 9.77 2.29 4.87
N ASP A 212 9.57 0.97 4.70
CA ASP A 212 10.41 -0.05 5.33
C ASP A 212 11.81 -0.15 4.66
N ASP A 213 11.94 0.33 3.42
CA ASP A 213 13.21 0.27 2.67
C ASP A 213 14.15 1.45 3.03
N ILE A 214 13.68 2.46 3.75
CA ILE A 214 14.41 3.70 4.06
C ILE A 214 14.63 3.95 5.55
N GLY A 215 14.15 3.05 6.44
CA GLY A 215 14.20 3.17 7.90
C GLY A 215 15.21 2.27 8.57
#